data_587d246a9337eb4253931b10221c89a1
#
_entry.id   587d246a9337eb4253931b10221c89a1
#
_cell.length_a   1.000
_cell.length_b   1.000
_cell.length_c   1.000
_cell.angle_alpha   90.00
_cell.angle_beta   90.00
_cell.angle_gamma   90.00
#
_symmetry.space_group_name_H-M   'P 1'
#
loop_
_entity.id
_entity.type
_entity.pdbx_description
1 polymer ?
#
loop_
_entity_poly.entity_id
_entity_poly.type
_entity_poly.pdbx_seq_one_letter_code
_entity_poly.pdbx_strand_id
1 'polypeptide(L)'
;MNPAFWEKLDQLIADHEICIDRPRGSAHPRYPELIYGVDYGYLAGTSAADGEGIDLFLGTSGEKRLTGLVVCVDMEKAETEIKLLIGVTEAEFNWIMNMVNETDSMKGLLIKQYISKYMLQ
;
A
#
# COMPACT_ATOMS: atom_id res chain seq x y z
N MET A 1 -5.67 -17.25 -8.09
CA MET A 1 -5.16 -16.56 -6.89
C MET A 1 -5.80 -17.15 -5.66
N ASN A 2 -5.06 -17.29 -4.57
CA ASN A 2 -5.53 -17.95 -3.34
C ASN A 2 -6.49 -17.04 -2.55
N PRO A 3 -7.82 -17.34 -2.51
CA PRO A 3 -8.77 -16.49 -1.78
C PRO A 3 -8.48 -16.39 -0.28
N ALA A 4 -7.95 -17.45 0.33
CA ALA A 4 -7.64 -17.45 1.76
C ALA A 4 -6.53 -16.45 2.11
N PHE A 5 -5.58 -16.21 1.20
CA PHE A 5 -4.56 -15.19 1.37
C PHE A 5 -5.19 -13.80 1.52
N TRP A 6 -6.09 -13.45 0.59
CA TRP A 6 -6.77 -12.15 0.60
C TRP A 6 -7.67 -11.98 1.81
N GLU A 7 -8.38 -13.05 2.19
CA GLU A 7 -9.23 -13.05 3.40
C GLU A 7 -8.41 -12.77 4.65
N LYS A 8 -7.22 -13.38 4.76
CA LYS A 8 -6.34 -13.15 5.91
C LYS A 8 -5.79 -11.72 5.95
N LEU A 9 -5.45 -11.15 4.81
CA LEU A 9 -5.04 -9.74 4.74
C LEU A 9 -6.19 -8.81 5.12
N ASP A 10 -7.40 -9.06 4.63
CA ASP A 10 -8.57 -8.26 5.00
C ASP A 10 -8.83 -8.32 6.51
N GLN A 11 -8.67 -9.49 7.10
CA GLN A 11 -8.82 -9.68 8.54
C GLN A 11 -7.72 -8.93 9.31
N LEU A 12 -6.48 -9.02 8.84
CA LEU A 12 -5.35 -8.31 9.46
C LEU A 12 -5.62 -6.80 9.48
N ILE A 13 -6.12 -6.25 8.39
CA ILE A 13 -6.48 -4.83 8.29
C ILE A 13 -7.63 -4.48 9.24
N ALA A 14 -8.65 -5.33 9.29
CA ALA A 14 -9.82 -5.10 10.15
C ALA A 14 -9.46 -5.12 11.65
N ASP A 15 -8.47 -5.92 12.03
CA ASP A 15 -8.08 -6.11 13.42
C ASP A 15 -7.08 -5.07 13.94
N HIS A 16 -6.57 -4.19 13.06
CA HIS A 16 -5.53 -3.22 13.43
C HIS A 16 -5.89 -1.82 12.98
N GLU A 17 -5.37 -0.83 13.69
CA GLU A 17 -5.61 0.58 13.40
C GLU A 17 -4.69 1.07 12.29
N ILE A 18 -5.26 1.86 11.36
CA ILE A 18 -4.51 2.54 10.31
C ILE A 18 -3.95 3.84 10.89
N CYS A 19 -2.64 4.02 10.84
CA CYS A 19 -1.96 5.23 11.27
C CYS A 19 -1.35 5.93 10.07
N ILE A 20 -1.82 7.14 9.75
CA ILE A 20 -1.29 7.93 8.64
C ILE A 20 -0.25 8.89 9.18
N ASP A 21 1.03 8.68 8.81
CA ASP A 21 2.14 9.54 9.21
C ASP A 21 2.66 10.43 8.08
N ARG A 22 2.26 10.16 6.83
CA ARG A 22 2.56 10.98 5.67
C ARG A 22 1.29 11.27 4.89
N PRO A 23 0.53 12.31 5.31
CA PRO A 23 -0.75 12.62 4.64
C PRO A 23 -0.54 13.09 3.21
N ARG A 24 -1.57 12.93 2.40
CA ARG A 24 -1.62 13.52 1.06
C ARG A 24 -1.28 15.01 1.13
N GLY A 25 -0.40 15.45 0.23
CA GLY A 25 0.09 16.83 0.19
C GLY A 25 1.32 17.09 1.03
N SER A 26 1.74 16.12 1.86
CA SER A 26 2.98 16.26 2.63
C SER A 26 4.21 15.86 1.81
N ALA A 27 5.35 16.41 2.17
CA ALA A 27 6.62 16.09 1.53
C ALA A 27 7.26 14.86 2.17
N HIS A 28 7.96 14.06 1.36
CA HIS A 28 8.74 12.94 1.87
C HIS A 28 9.81 13.47 2.83
N PRO A 29 10.00 12.86 4.01
CA PRO A 29 10.95 13.39 5.02
C PRO A 29 12.39 13.45 4.52
N ARG A 30 12.77 12.56 3.61
CA ARG A 30 14.14 12.48 3.07
C ARG A 30 14.29 13.13 1.70
N TYR A 31 13.21 13.15 0.90
CA TYR A 31 13.20 13.69 -0.46
C TYR A 31 12.13 14.77 -0.58
N PRO A 32 12.44 16.03 -0.24
CA PRO A 32 11.41 17.08 -0.12
C PRO A 32 10.64 17.40 -1.40
N GLU A 33 11.19 17.07 -2.57
CA GLU A 33 10.50 17.26 -3.85
C GLU A 33 9.37 16.25 -4.06
N LEU A 34 9.41 15.13 -3.36
CA LEU A 34 8.36 14.10 -3.46
C LEU A 34 7.20 14.49 -2.57
N ILE A 35 6.10 14.90 -3.19
CA ILE A 35 4.85 15.24 -2.49
C ILE A 35 3.90 14.06 -2.63
N TYR A 36 3.41 13.55 -1.50
CA TYR A 36 2.50 12.41 -1.52
C TYR A 36 1.17 12.76 -2.16
N GLY A 37 0.75 11.98 -3.14
CA GLY A 37 -0.55 12.11 -3.81
C GLY A 37 -1.64 11.24 -3.20
N VAL A 38 -1.27 10.41 -2.21
CA VAL A 38 -2.16 9.48 -1.51
C VAL A 38 -1.68 9.42 -0.06
N ASP A 39 -2.58 9.29 0.90
CA ASP A 39 -2.20 9.10 2.30
C ASP A 39 -1.34 7.86 2.46
N TYR A 40 -0.27 7.95 3.23
CA TYR A 40 0.67 6.87 3.47
C TYR A 40 0.89 6.69 4.96
N GLY A 41 0.97 5.44 5.39
CA GLY A 41 1.18 5.13 6.78
C GLY A 41 1.43 3.65 7.02
N TYR A 42 0.90 3.13 8.11
CA TYR A 42 1.13 1.75 8.52
C TYR A 42 -0.02 1.22 9.38
N LEU A 43 -0.05 -0.10 9.56
CA LEU A 43 -0.96 -0.76 10.49
C LEU A 43 -0.29 -0.84 11.87
N ALA A 44 -0.90 -0.21 12.88
CA ALA A 44 -0.41 -0.27 14.25
C ALA A 44 -0.50 -1.69 14.80
N GLY A 45 0.52 -2.11 15.52
CA GLY A 45 0.55 -3.43 16.16
C GLY A 45 0.91 -4.59 15.23
N THR A 46 1.33 -4.31 14.00
CA THR A 46 1.77 -5.33 13.05
C THR A 46 3.29 -5.27 12.85
N SER A 47 3.84 -6.31 12.21
CA SER A 47 5.26 -6.38 11.89
C SER A 47 5.46 -6.76 10.44
N ALA A 48 6.28 -5.98 9.73
CA ALA A 48 6.83 -6.36 8.44
C ALA A 48 8.20 -7.03 8.62
N ALA A 49 8.83 -7.43 7.53
CA ALA A 49 10.12 -8.12 7.57
C ALA A 49 11.24 -7.29 8.23
N ASP A 50 11.13 -5.96 8.19
CA ASP A 50 12.07 -5.03 8.84
C ASP A 50 11.81 -4.85 10.35
N GLY A 51 10.79 -5.52 10.90
CA GLY A 51 10.42 -5.41 12.31
C GLY A 51 9.51 -4.23 12.64
N GLU A 52 9.22 -3.36 11.67
CA GLU A 52 8.32 -2.22 11.84
C GLU A 52 6.91 -2.57 11.35
N GLY A 53 5.95 -1.65 11.50
CA GLY A 53 4.58 -1.86 11.05
C GLY A 53 4.48 -2.06 9.53
N ILE A 54 3.44 -2.75 9.10
CA ILE A 54 3.20 -3.00 7.68
C ILE A 54 2.77 -1.69 7.02
N ASP A 55 3.49 -1.27 5.98
CA ASP A 55 3.23 -0.03 5.26
C ASP A 55 1.99 -0.14 4.38
N LEU A 56 1.30 0.99 4.22
CA LEU A 56 0.10 1.05 3.40
C LEU A 56 -0.08 2.42 2.75
N PHE A 57 -0.84 2.43 1.66
CA PHE A 57 -1.48 3.63 1.10
C PHE A 57 -2.97 3.55 1.38
N LEU A 58 -3.55 4.65 1.86
CA LEU A 58 -4.99 4.75 2.08
C LEU A 58 -5.59 5.70 1.05
N GLY A 59 -6.38 5.16 0.14
CA GLY A 59 -7.01 5.92 -0.92
C GLY A 59 -8.30 6.61 -0.48
N THR A 60 -8.94 7.28 -1.42
CA THR A 60 -10.09 8.15 -1.18
C THR A 60 -11.42 7.55 -1.63
N SER A 61 -11.48 6.24 -1.94
CA SER A 61 -12.72 5.61 -2.39
C SER A 61 -13.84 5.59 -1.33
N GLY A 62 -13.48 5.85 -0.07
CA GLY A 62 -14.43 5.79 1.05
C GLY A 62 -14.60 4.40 1.63
N GLU A 63 -14.02 3.38 1.04
CA GLU A 63 -14.08 2.00 1.52
C GLU A 63 -12.78 1.62 2.21
N LYS A 64 -12.88 1.09 3.43
CA LYS A 64 -11.75 0.53 4.16
C LYS A 64 -11.54 -0.92 3.74
N ARG A 65 -11.13 -1.11 2.50
CA ARG A 65 -11.01 -2.42 1.89
C ARG A 65 -9.69 -2.54 1.15
N LEU A 66 -9.05 -3.70 1.30
CA LEU A 66 -7.84 -4.00 0.56
C LEU A 66 -8.15 -4.08 -0.94
N THR A 67 -7.57 -3.17 -1.73
CA THR A 67 -7.76 -3.13 -3.18
C THR A 67 -6.60 -3.77 -3.93
N GLY A 68 -5.50 -4.02 -3.24
CA GLY A 68 -4.33 -4.66 -3.81
C GLY A 68 -3.12 -4.49 -2.94
N LEU A 69 -1.98 -4.84 -3.51
CA LEU A 69 -0.69 -4.60 -2.85
C LEU A 69 0.37 -4.31 -3.90
N VAL A 70 1.42 -3.63 -3.46
CA VAL A 70 2.61 -3.38 -4.27
C VAL A 70 3.77 -4.14 -3.63
N VAL A 71 4.47 -4.91 -4.43
CA VAL A 71 5.72 -5.56 -4.03
C VAL A 71 6.86 -4.72 -4.59
N CYS A 72 7.72 -4.20 -3.71
CA CYS A 72 8.81 -3.31 -4.10
C CYS A 72 10.16 -3.97 -3.86
N VAL A 73 11.10 -3.71 -4.76
CA VAL A 73 12.52 -4.00 -4.55
C VAL A 73 13.27 -2.68 -4.55
N ASP A 74 14.10 -2.47 -3.53
CA ASP A 74 14.92 -1.27 -3.37
C ASP A 74 16.39 -1.69 -3.33
N MET A 75 17.12 -1.39 -4.41
CA MET A 75 18.51 -1.81 -4.55
C MET A 75 19.46 -0.98 -3.67
N GLU A 76 19.11 0.25 -3.32
CA GLU A 76 19.93 1.06 -2.42
C GLU A 76 19.93 0.50 -1.01
N LYS A 77 18.77 0.06 -0.53
CA LYS A 77 18.60 -0.53 0.80
C LYS A 77 18.81 -2.04 0.81
N ALA A 78 18.96 -2.67 -0.36
CA ALA A 78 19.07 -4.12 -0.52
C ALA A 78 17.90 -4.84 0.17
N GLU A 79 16.67 -4.37 -0.07
CA GLU A 79 15.47 -4.93 0.55
C GLU A 79 14.33 -5.09 -0.45
N THR A 80 13.40 -5.95 -0.08
CA THR A 80 12.10 -6.04 -0.73
C THR A 80 11.02 -5.96 0.33
N GLU A 81 9.89 -5.33 -0.01
CA GLU A 81 8.79 -5.16 0.93
C GLU A 81 7.44 -5.12 0.23
N ILE A 82 6.39 -5.34 1.00
CA ILE A 82 5.02 -5.26 0.54
C ILE A 82 4.38 -4.01 1.15
N LYS A 83 3.66 -3.24 0.31
CA LYS A 83 2.83 -2.12 0.76
C LYS A 83 1.37 -2.45 0.44
N LEU A 84 0.50 -2.34 1.43
CA LEU A 84 -0.93 -2.59 1.25
C LEU A 84 -1.60 -1.39 0.58
N LEU A 85 -2.57 -1.65 -0.29
CA LEU A 85 -3.36 -0.61 -0.96
C LEU A 85 -4.80 -0.74 -0.47
N ILE A 86 -5.27 0.24 0.31
CA ILE A 86 -6.58 0.22 0.95
C ILE A 86 -7.43 1.34 0.38
N GLY A 87 -8.59 1.01 -0.19
CA GLY A 87 -9.52 1.99 -0.72
C GLY A 87 -8.96 2.86 -1.83
N VAL A 88 -8.07 2.33 -2.66
CA VAL A 88 -7.34 3.09 -3.69
C VAL A 88 -8.15 3.15 -4.97
N THR A 89 -8.31 4.36 -5.54
CA THR A 89 -8.97 4.58 -6.83
C THR A 89 -7.99 4.31 -7.98
N GLU A 90 -8.52 4.23 -9.23
CA GLU A 90 -7.67 4.03 -10.41
C GLU A 90 -6.63 5.14 -10.59
N ALA A 91 -7.02 6.39 -10.38
CA ALA A 91 -6.09 7.52 -10.46
C ALA A 91 -4.99 7.40 -9.41
N GLU A 92 -5.34 6.94 -8.22
CA GLU A 92 -4.39 6.74 -7.12
C GLU A 92 -3.46 5.55 -7.40
N PHE A 93 -3.95 4.47 -8.00
CA PHE A 93 -3.10 3.37 -8.48
C PHE A 93 -2.02 3.90 -9.43
N ASN A 94 -2.41 4.74 -10.39
CA ASN A 94 -1.47 5.31 -11.34
C ASN A 94 -0.40 6.15 -10.66
N TRP A 95 -0.81 6.99 -9.71
CA TRP A 95 0.14 7.80 -8.94
C TRP A 95 1.14 6.93 -8.16
N ILE A 96 0.62 5.91 -7.46
CA ILE A 96 1.45 4.99 -6.67
C ILE A 96 2.45 4.26 -7.55
N MET A 97 2.00 3.73 -8.69
CA MET A 97 2.87 2.98 -9.58
C MET A 97 3.95 3.87 -10.22
N ASN A 98 3.62 5.11 -10.54
CA ASN A 98 4.62 6.07 -11.00
C ASN A 98 5.65 6.35 -9.91
N MET A 99 5.21 6.55 -8.69
CA MET A 99 6.08 6.86 -7.56
C MET A 99 7.04 5.71 -7.25
N VAL A 100 6.55 4.48 -7.16
CA VAL A 100 7.39 3.32 -6.81
C VAL A 100 8.31 2.88 -7.93
N ASN A 101 8.11 3.37 -9.15
CA ASN A 101 8.94 3.02 -10.32
C ASN A 101 9.77 4.19 -10.86
N GLU A 102 9.75 5.33 -10.18
CA GLU A 102 10.36 6.57 -10.68
C GLU A 102 11.88 6.48 -10.81
N THR A 103 12.55 5.81 -9.88
CA THR A 103 14.02 5.70 -9.90
C THR A 103 14.47 4.35 -10.44
N ASP A 104 15.72 4.28 -10.93
CA ASP A 104 16.30 3.02 -11.38
C ASP A 104 16.55 2.05 -10.21
N SER A 105 16.75 2.56 -9.00
CA SER A 105 17.07 1.73 -7.84
C SER A 105 15.85 1.07 -7.21
N MET A 106 14.64 1.60 -7.44
CA MET A 106 13.42 1.02 -6.88
C MET A 106 12.41 0.70 -7.96
N LYS A 107 11.85 -0.51 -7.92
CA LYS A 107 10.78 -0.95 -8.81
C LYS A 107 9.68 -1.64 -8.01
N GLY A 108 8.43 -1.42 -8.43
CA GLY A 108 7.27 -2.00 -7.81
C GLY A 108 6.39 -2.76 -8.79
N LEU A 109 5.81 -3.84 -8.32
CA LEU A 109 4.86 -4.66 -9.05
C LEU A 109 3.50 -4.58 -8.35
N LEU A 110 2.44 -4.26 -9.10
CA LEU A 110 1.08 -4.16 -8.56
C LEU A 110 0.37 -5.50 -8.69
N ILE A 111 -0.25 -5.93 -7.58
CA ILE A 111 -1.15 -7.08 -7.56
C ILE A 111 -2.49 -6.58 -7.05
N LYS A 112 -3.50 -6.53 -7.92
CA LYS A 112 -4.85 -6.10 -7.54
C LYS A 112 -5.64 -7.24 -6.95
N GLN A 113 -6.43 -6.95 -5.91
CA GLN A 113 -7.43 -7.87 -5.42
C GLN A 113 -8.70 -7.69 -6.26
N TYR A 114 -9.12 -8.75 -6.94
CA TYR A 114 -10.38 -8.74 -7.68
C TYR A 114 -11.47 -9.38 -6.83
N ILE A 115 -12.61 -8.67 -6.76
CA ILE A 115 -13.83 -9.25 -6.18
C ILE A 115 -14.77 -9.51 -7.35
N SER A 116 -15.07 -10.80 -7.56
CA SER A 116 -16.06 -11.18 -8.55
C SER A 116 -17.41 -10.59 -8.15
N LYS A 117 -18.17 -10.07 -9.13
CA LYS A 117 -19.54 -9.59 -8.88
C LYS A 117 -20.45 -10.67 -8.31
N TYR A 118 -20.14 -11.94 -8.56
CA TYR A 118 -20.90 -13.07 -7.99
C TYR A 118 -20.65 -13.25 -6.50
N MET A 119 -19.50 -12.81 -6.01
CA MET A 119 -19.18 -12.90 -4.58
C MET A 119 -19.82 -11.77 -3.78
N LEU A 120 -20.33 -10.74 -4.44
CA LEU A 120 -21.00 -9.62 -3.78
C LEU A 120 -22.49 -9.86 -3.57
N GLN A 121 -23.00 -10.99 -4.06
CA GLN A 121 -24.38 -11.42 -3.87
C GLN A 121 -24.52 -12.38 -2.65
#